data_b4f7073880ae9de4d455977f66ed44bf
#
_entry.id   b4f7073880ae9de4d455977f66ed44bf
#
_cell.length_a   1.000
_cell.length_b   1.000
_cell.length_c   1.000
_cell.angle_alpha   90.00
_cell.angle_beta   90.00
_cell.angle_gamma   90.00
#
_symmetry.space_group_name_H-M   'P 1'
#
loop_
_entity.id
_entity.type
_entity.pdbx_description
1 polymer ?
#
loop_
_entity_poly.entity_id
_entity_poly.type
_entity_poly.pdbx_seq_one_letter_code
_entity_poly.pdbx_strand_id
1 'polypeptide(L)'
;MKKALYIIGILAILTGCEVLNVEPEDAIPAGEAFKDKAGIEKGILGSYSSLQYLSYYGRTYLIFSDLAADNLSHPTDATNSDYAEVDNNAMLAENSSISGIWAACYDGINVANNVIVKVPEMADMTDAEKNRALGELYFLRALGHFNLVNYFGAIPIKIEPTVGVSNLDAGRDPVNEVYAQIRSDLVLASKYLQASVSTKTRASKYAALALLARLSLYSGDYAMAREKADSVIKYGGYTLPGNYADVFASDGSAETIFEIDFTELDRNRIAEYNFPKTLNGRREVEPDASLISAYEAGDERKAVSIAYDGALAYANKYNDLSKGSDNIIVLRLAEMYLIRAEAEASLAGGNITSVRSDINAIRSRADLGPTGADTADELLLAIEQERRVEFAFEGHRWFDLVRTGRASDVLPNVTRATQTLFPIPADEILTNNSPEMIQNPGY
;
A
#
# COMPACT_ATOMS: atom_id res chain seq x y z
N MET A 1 -38.47 -54.53 -33.14
CA MET A 1 -37.43 -54.50 -32.09
C MET A 1 -36.27 -53.54 -32.43
N LYS A 2 -35.67 -53.53 -33.61
CA LYS A 2 -34.54 -52.62 -33.94
C LYS A 2 -34.85 -51.13 -33.90
N LYS A 3 -36.07 -50.69 -34.27
CA LYS A 3 -36.50 -49.28 -34.23
C LYS A 3 -36.76 -48.75 -32.81
N ALA A 4 -37.16 -49.59 -31.85
CA ALA A 4 -37.34 -49.23 -30.47
C ALA A 4 -36.00 -49.02 -29.73
N LEU A 5 -34.93 -49.74 -30.15
CA LEU A 5 -33.59 -49.60 -29.59
C LEU A 5 -32.96 -48.26 -29.95
N TYR A 6 -33.25 -47.72 -31.15
CA TYR A 6 -32.74 -46.40 -31.57
C TYR A 6 -33.41 -45.23 -30.82
N ILE A 7 -34.71 -45.38 -30.49
CA ILE A 7 -35.44 -44.35 -29.73
C ILE A 7 -34.97 -44.28 -28.30
N ILE A 8 -34.64 -45.43 -27.67
CA ILE A 8 -34.09 -45.48 -26.29
C ILE A 8 -32.65 -44.90 -26.27
N GLY A 9 -31.81 -45.11 -27.31
CA GLY A 9 -30.48 -44.55 -27.45
C GLY A 9 -30.47 -43.03 -27.59
N ILE A 10 -31.47 -42.44 -28.23
CA ILE A 10 -31.57 -40.99 -28.43
C ILE A 10 -32.13 -40.31 -27.17
N LEU A 11 -33.00 -40.95 -26.40
CA LEU A 11 -33.48 -40.39 -25.09
C LEU A 11 -32.41 -40.36 -23.99
N ALA A 12 -31.41 -41.27 -24.02
CA ALA A 12 -30.32 -41.30 -23.05
C ALA A 12 -29.29 -40.21 -23.25
N ILE A 13 -29.28 -39.49 -24.38
CA ILE A 13 -28.33 -38.40 -24.67
C ILE A 13 -28.85 -37.03 -24.17
N LEU A 14 -30.16 -36.94 -23.79
CA LEU A 14 -30.76 -35.67 -23.37
C LEU A 14 -30.73 -35.43 -21.85
N THR A 15 -30.20 -36.33 -21.05
CA THR A 15 -30.07 -36.17 -19.57
C THR A 15 -28.70 -35.71 -19.11
N GLY A 16 -27.85 -35.28 -20.04
CA GLY A 16 -26.45 -34.91 -19.78
C GLY A 16 -26.18 -33.41 -19.46
N CYS A 17 -27.22 -32.58 -19.26
CA CYS A 17 -27.05 -31.13 -19.12
C CYS A 17 -26.87 -30.61 -17.69
N GLU A 18 -26.90 -31.43 -16.66
CA GLU A 18 -26.64 -30.97 -15.28
C GLU A 18 -25.17 -31.09 -14.83
N VAL A 19 -24.32 -31.76 -15.58
CA VAL A 19 -22.89 -31.97 -15.24
C VAL A 19 -22.04 -30.70 -15.48
N LEU A 20 -22.57 -29.68 -16.15
CA LEU A 20 -21.84 -28.44 -16.43
C LEU A 20 -22.00 -27.36 -15.35
N ASN A 21 -22.88 -27.55 -14.38
CA ASN A 21 -23.05 -26.67 -13.22
C ASN A 21 -22.53 -27.35 -11.97
N VAL A 22 -21.30 -27.83 -11.99
CA VAL A 22 -20.62 -28.25 -10.75
C VAL A 22 -20.24 -26.99 -10.01
N GLU A 23 -21.00 -26.67 -8.96
CA GLU A 23 -20.55 -25.66 -8.00
C GLU A 23 -19.23 -26.15 -7.38
N PRO A 24 -18.20 -25.30 -7.27
CA PRO A 24 -16.95 -25.70 -6.63
C PRO A 24 -17.23 -26.16 -5.19
N GLU A 25 -16.83 -27.36 -4.81
CA GLU A 25 -17.02 -27.87 -3.45
C GLU A 25 -16.26 -27.04 -2.41
N ASP A 26 -15.18 -26.34 -2.83
CA ASP A 26 -14.28 -25.57 -1.98
C ASP A 26 -14.54 -24.04 -2.06
N ALA A 27 -15.56 -23.57 -2.78
CA ALA A 27 -15.87 -22.14 -2.90
C ALA A 27 -17.35 -21.86 -2.71
N ILE A 28 -17.67 -20.89 -1.85
CA ILE A 28 -19.05 -20.42 -1.66
C ILE A 28 -19.37 -19.43 -2.79
N PRO A 29 -20.41 -19.67 -3.62
CA PRO A 29 -20.81 -18.71 -4.63
C PRO A 29 -21.09 -17.33 -4.02
N ALA A 30 -20.71 -16.24 -4.69
CA ALA A 30 -20.86 -14.87 -4.16
C ALA A 30 -22.31 -14.56 -3.73
N GLY A 31 -23.31 -15.12 -4.41
CA GLY A 31 -24.73 -14.98 -4.05
C GLY A 31 -25.09 -15.63 -2.70
N GLU A 32 -24.38 -16.68 -2.31
CA GLU A 32 -24.55 -17.35 -1.02
C GLU A 32 -23.67 -16.76 0.08
N ALA A 33 -22.47 -16.24 -0.29
CA ALA A 33 -21.53 -15.66 0.65
C ALA A 33 -22.03 -14.34 1.25
N PHE A 34 -22.75 -13.52 0.46
CA PHE A 34 -23.14 -12.14 0.82
C PHE A 34 -24.67 -11.98 0.90
N LYS A 35 -25.36 -12.93 1.49
CA LYS A 35 -26.84 -12.93 1.57
C LYS A 35 -27.45 -12.21 2.78
N ASP A 36 -26.63 -11.88 3.77
CA ASP A 36 -27.01 -11.22 5.01
C ASP A 36 -25.90 -10.34 5.57
N LYS A 37 -26.20 -9.58 6.63
CA LYS A 37 -25.25 -8.71 7.32
C LYS A 37 -23.99 -9.44 7.76
N ALA A 38 -24.11 -10.70 8.21
CA ALA A 38 -22.94 -11.48 8.66
C ALA A 38 -22.03 -11.84 7.48
N GLY A 39 -22.60 -12.16 6.32
CA GLY A 39 -21.87 -12.36 5.07
C GLY A 39 -21.14 -11.10 4.61
N ILE A 40 -21.81 -9.94 4.67
CA ILE A 40 -21.18 -8.64 4.36
C ILE A 40 -19.98 -8.37 5.30
N GLU A 41 -20.12 -8.59 6.60
CA GLU A 41 -19.01 -8.36 7.55
C GLU A 41 -17.82 -9.29 7.26
N LYS A 42 -18.07 -10.58 6.94
CA LYS A 42 -17.00 -11.49 6.51
C LYS A 42 -16.33 -11.04 5.22
N GLY A 43 -17.09 -10.51 4.27
CA GLY A 43 -16.54 -9.95 3.03
C GLY A 43 -15.66 -8.72 3.27
N ILE A 44 -16.07 -7.84 4.20
CA ILE A 44 -15.23 -6.71 4.63
C ILE A 44 -13.94 -7.21 5.26
N LEU A 45 -14.00 -8.17 6.19
CA LEU A 45 -12.81 -8.79 6.79
C LEU A 45 -11.91 -9.44 5.74
N GLY A 46 -12.49 -10.14 4.74
CA GLY A 46 -11.74 -10.68 3.61
C GLY A 46 -11.02 -9.61 2.80
N SER A 47 -11.64 -8.43 2.63
CA SER A 47 -11.00 -7.29 1.97
C SER A 47 -9.83 -6.72 2.77
N TYR A 48 -9.91 -6.68 4.12
CA TYR A 48 -8.76 -6.34 4.97
C TYR A 48 -7.68 -7.42 4.92
N SER A 49 -8.06 -8.70 4.95
CA SER A 49 -7.12 -9.82 4.91
C SER A 49 -6.29 -9.86 3.63
N SER A 50 -6.81 -9.36 2.50
CA SER A 50 -6.00 -9.25 1.28
C SER A 50 -4.78 -8.33 1.43
N LEU A 51 -4.80 -7.36 2.35
CA LEU A 51 -3.65 -6.51 2.65
C LEU A 51 -2.52 -7.30 3.33
N GLN A 52 -2.82 -8.43 3.99
CA GLN A 52 -1.86 -9.26 4.72
C GLN A 52 -1.03 -10.17 3.80
N TYR A 53 -1.36 -10.29 2.51
CA TYR A 53 -0.61 -11.13 1.58
C TYR A 53 0.88 -10.81 1.62
N LEU A 54 1.73 -11.86 1.57
CA LEU A 54 3.19 -11.71 1.60
C LEU A 54 3.74 -10.90 0.42
N SER A 55 3.07 -10.94 -0.71
CA SER A 55 3.37 -10.09 -1.88
C SER A 55 2.93 -8.64 -1.70
N TYR A 56 2.11 -8.36 -0.69
CA TYR A 56 1.61 -7.03 -0.38
C TYR A 56 2.27 -6.49 0.90
N TYR A 57 1.50 -5.97 1.88
CA TYR A 57 2.04 -5.42 3.13
C TYR A 57 2.68 -6.47 4.04
N GLY A 58 2.39 -7.75 3.86
CA GLY A 58 3.05 -8.82 4.60
C GLY A 58 4.56 -8.90 4.35
N ARG A 59 5.10 -8.30 3.26
CA ARG A 59 6.54 -8.23 2.98
C ARG A 59 6.89 -7.38 1.75
N THR A 60 6.53 -7.87 0.53
CA THR A 60 7.20 -7.48 -0.72
C THR A 60 6.94 -6.01 -1.09
N TYR A 61 5.69 -5.55 -0.95
CA TYR A 61 5.33 -4.16 -1.26
C TYR A 61 6.19 -3.16 -0.47
N LEU A 62 6.34 -3.36 0.85
CA LEU A 62 7.14 -2.47 1.70
C LEU A 62 8.63 -2.56 1.37
N ILE A 63 9.17 -3.78 1.26
CA ILE A 63 10.59 -3.96 0.98
C ILE A 63 10.96 -3.34 -0.38
N PHE A 64 10.15 -3.53 -1.41
CA PHE A 64 10.48 -3.06 -2.76
C PHE A 64 10.47 -1.54 -2.89
N SER A 65 9.66 -0.82 -2.11
CA SER A 65 9.69 0.65 -2.13
C SER A 65 10.95 1.26 -1.51
N ASP A 66 11.60 0.53 -0.61
CA ASP A 66 12.88 0.96 -0.01
C ASP A 66 14.08 0.38 -0.78
N LEU A 67 13.93 -0.82 -1.35
CA LEU A 67 14.98 -1.51 -2.12
C LEU A 67 15.17 -0.92 -3.53
N ALA A 68 14.09 -0.49 -4.20
CA ALA A 68 14.19 0.22 -5.49
C ALA A 68 14.82 1.62 -5.34
N ALA A 69 14.87 2.12 -4.09
CA ALA A 69 15.44 3.41 -3.71
C ALA A 69 16.83 3.24 -3.04
N ASP A 70 17.12 4.12 -2.08
CA ASP A 70 18.41 4.21 -1.38
C ASP A 70 18.29 3.95 0.13
N ASN A 71 17.25 3.23 0.57
CA ASN A 71 17.06 2.87 1.98
C ASN A 71 17.47 1.42 2.28
N LEU A 72 17.28 0.50 1.33
CA LEU A 72 17.71 -0.89 1.41
C LEU A 72 18.64 -1.24 0.27
N SER A 73 19.45 -2.26 0.44
CA SER A 73 20.26 -2.90 -0.61
C SER A 73 20.16 -4.43 -0.50
N HIS A 74 20.39 -5.12 -1.62
CA HIS A 74 20.44 -6.58 -1.69
C HIS A 74 21.87 -7.06 -1.42
N PRO A 75 22.16 -7.68 -0.27
CA PRO A 75 23.52 -8.07 0.07
C PRO A 75 24.05 -9.18 -0.84
N THR A 76 25.38 -9.23 -1.02
CA THR A 76 26.05 -10.16 -1.95
C THR A 76 25.87 -11.63 -1.62
N ASP A 77 25.50 -11.97 -0.38
CA ASP A 77 25.21 -13.33 0.09
C ASP A 77 23.72 -13.66 0.13
N ALA A 78 22.87 -12.74 -0.30
CA ALA A 78 21.45 -12.98 -0.50
C ALA A 78 21.19 -13.79 -1.79
N THR A 79 20.03 -14.41 -1.90
CA THR A 79 19.80 -15.44 -2.89
C THR A 79 18.63 -15.17 -3.83
N ASN A 80 17.80 -14.18 -3.53
CA ASN A 80 16.60 -13.89 -4.30
C ASN A 80 16.91 -12.97 -5.49
N SER A 81 16.91 -13.52 -6.71
CA SER A 81 17.17 -12.77 -7.94
C SER A 81 16.17 -11.64 -8.21
N ASP A 82 14.88 -11.82 -7.83
CA ASP A 82 13.85 -10.79 -7.99
C ASP A 82 14.22 -9.52 -7.22
N TYR A 83 14.83 -9.69 -6.03
CA TYR A 83 15.30 -8.59 -5.18
C TYR A 83 16.52 -7.90 -5.77
N ALA A 84 17.47 -8.68 -6.33
CA ALA A 84 18.63 -8.12 -7.01
C ALA A 84 18.25 -7.26 -8.22
N GLU A 85 17.22 -7.66 -8.99
CA GLU A 85 16.71 -6.86 -10.10
C GLU A 85 16.16 -5.51 -9.64
N VAL A 86 15.42 -5.50 -8.52
CA VAL A 86 14.83 -4.29 -7.95
C VAL A 86 15.90 -3.35 -7.41
N ASP A 87 16.87 -3.85 -6.65
CA ASP A 87 18.00 -3.08 -6.12
C ASP A 87 18.83 -2.42 -7.23
N ASN A 88 19.03 -3.12 -8.35
CA ASN A 88 19.76 -2.61 -9.49
C ASN A 88 18.93 -1.72 -10.43
N ASN A 89 17.63 -1.50 -10.15
CA ASN A 89 16.67 -0.85 -11.05
C ASN A 89 16.70 -1.44 -12.48
N ALA A 90 16.90 -2.76 -12.58
CA ALA A 90 17.00 -3.55 -13.79
C ALA A 90 15.93 -4.67 -13.81
N MET A 91 14.71 -4.29 -13.41
CA MET A 91 13.58 -5.19 -13.26
C MET A 91 13.15 -5.79 -14.62
N LEU A 92 12.75 -7.06 -14.60
CA LEU A 92 12.18 -7.76 -15.75
C LEU A 92 10.66 -7.90 -15.58
N ALA A 93 9.93 -7.99 -16.70
CA ALA A 93 8.48 -8.19 -16.68
C ALA A 93 8.08 -9.57 -16.12
N GLU A 94 9.00 -10.51 -16.13
CA GLU A 94 8.87 -11.86 -15.58
C GLU A 94 9.17 -11.94 -14.08
N ASN A 95 9.55 -10.83 -13.42
CA ASN A 95 9.81 -10.79 -11.98
C ASN A 95 8.57 -11.22 -11.20
N SER A 96 8.65 -12.38 -10.56
CA SER A 96 7.51 -13.00 -9.88
C SER A 96 7.03 -12.23 -8.66
N SER A 97 7.93 -11.53 -8.00
CA SER A 97 7.63 -10.70 -6.84
C SER A 97 6.86 -9.43 -7.24
N ILE A 98 7.17 -8.83 -8.40
CA ILE A 98 6.42 -7.70 -8.97
C ILE A 98 5.02 -8.17 -9.41
N SER A 99 4.93 -9.31 -10.10
CA SER A 99 3.65 -9.93 -10.47
C SER A 99 2.79 -10.20 -9.23
N GLY A 100 3.40 -10.66 -8.14
CA GLY A 100 2.71 -10.89 -6.88
C GLY A 100 2.12 -9.61 -6.27
N ILE A 101 2.78 -8.45 -6.35
CA ILE A 101 2.23 -7.17 -5.89
C ILE A 101 0.99 -6.78 -6.70
N TRP A 102 1.09 -6.87 -8.03
CA TRP A 102 -0.02 -6.58 -8.94
C TRP A 102 -1.24 -7.45 -8.61
N ALA A 103 -1.06 -8.77 -8.57
CA ALA A 103 -2.13 -9.71 -8.29
C ALA A 103 -2.78 -9.45 -6.92
N ALA A 104 -2.00 -9.27 -5.85
CA ALA A 104 -2.52 -9.05 -4.51
C ALA A 104 -3.38 -7.78 -4.39
N CYS A 105 -2.97 -6.70 -5.07
CA CYS A 105 -3.76 -5.47 -5.09
C CYS A 105 -5.10 -5.68 -5.81
N TYR A 106 -5.11 -6.32 -6.98
CA TYR A 106 -6.35 -6.57 -7.73
C TYR A 106 -7.25 -7.60 -7.06
N ASP A 107 -6.69 -8.60 -6.38
CA ASP A 107 -7.48 -9.53 -5.57
C ASP A 107 -8.26 -8.79 -4.47
N GLY A 108 -7.59 -7.89 -3.73
CA GLY A 108 -8.23 -7.06 -2.72
C GLY A 108 -9.31 -6.13 -3.30
N ILE A 109 -9.04 -5.50 -4.43
CA ILE A 109 -10.00 -4.66 -5.16
C ILE A 109 -11.22 -5.49 -5.58
N ASN A 110 -11.01 -6.69 -6.11
CA ASN A 110 -12.11 -7.56 -6.56
C ASN A 110 -12.96 -8.05 -5.38
N VAL A 111 -12.34 -8.43 -4.26
CA VAL A 111 -13.09 -8.77 -3.03
C VAL A 111 -13.95 -7.59 -2.59
N ALA A 112 -13.37 -6.38 -2.53
CA ALA A 112 -14.13 -5.17 -2.16
C ALA A 112 -15.29 -4.91 -3.13
N ASN A 113 -15.09 -5.02 -4.44
CA ASN A 113 -16.12 -4.83 -5.45
C ASN A 113 -17.29 -5.80 -5.29
N ASN A 114 -16.99 -7.08 -5.04
CA ASN A 114 -18.04 -8.09 -4.81
C ASN A 114 -18.93 -7.75 -3.61
N VAL A 115 -18.37 -7.17 -2.57
CA VAL A 115 -19.13 -6.77 -1.37
C VAL A 115 -19.88 -5.45 -1.61
N ILE A 116 -19.23 -4.45 -2.24
CA ILE A 116 -19.81 -3.13 -2.53
C ILE A 116 -21.17 -3.25 -3.22
N VAL A 117 -21.28 -4.09 -4.25
CA VAL A 117 -22.52 -4.24 -5.03
C VAL A 117 -23.63 -4.91 -4.23
N LYS A 118 -23.29 -5.66 -3.16
CA LYS A 118 -24.26 -6.36 -2.32
C LYS A 118 -24.78 -5.54 -1.14
N VAL A 119 -23.99 -4.64 -0.59
CA VAL A 119 -24.37 -3.84 0.58
C VAL A 119 -25.73 -3.12 0.42
N PRO A 120 -26.06 -2.45 -0.71
CA PRO A 120 -27.34 -1.78 -0.87
C PRO A 120 -28.57 -2.73 -0.80
N GLU A 121 -28.39 -4.00 -1.21
CA GLU A 121 -29.43 -5.02 -1.27
C GLU A 121 -29.81 -5.58 0.11
N MET A 122 -29.00 -5.36 1.14
CA MET A 122 -29.19 -5.95 2.48
C MET A 122 -30.38 -5.33 3.22
N ALA A 123 -31.45 -6.11 3.37
CA ALA A 123 -32.67 -5.68 4.08
C ALA A 123 -32.51 -5.69 5.62
N ASP A 124 -31.55 -6.48 6.12
CA ASP A 124 -31.24 -6.64 7.55
C ASP A 124 -30.18 -5.66 8.07
N MET A 125 -29.76 -4.70 7.23
CA MET A 125 -28.82 -3.63 7.60
C MET A 125 -29.51 -2.27 7.62
N THR A 126 -29.24 -1.49 8.66
CA THR A 126 -29.60 -0.07 8.73
C THR A 126 -28.73 0.77 7.76
N ASP A 127 -29.19 1.97 7.41
CA ASP A 127 -28.43 2.90 6.57
C ASP A 127 -27.07 3.24 7.17
N ALA A 128 -26.96 3.36 8.49
CA ALA A 128 -25.70 3.61 9.19
C ALA A 128 -24.70 2.45 9.03
N GLU A 129 -25.21 1.20 9.09
CA GLU A 129 -24.37 0.00 8.89
C GLU A 129 -23.95 -0.15 7.43
N LYS A 130 -24.86 0.12 6.47
CA LYS A 130 -24.53 0.15 5.04
C LYS A 130 -23.49 1.21 4.73
N ASN A 131 -23.64 2.42 5.26
CA ASN A 131 -22.67 3.50 5.08
C ASN A 131 -21.30 3.12 5.64
N ARG A 132 -21.22 2.55 6.85
CA ARG A 132 -19.97 2.06 7.42
C ARG A 132 -19.31 1.02 6.50
N ALA A 133 -20.06 0.00 6.10
CA ALA A 133 -19.55 -1.06 5.21
C ALA A 133 -19.02 -0.50 3.89
N LEU A 134 -19.79 0.35 3.22
CA LEU A 134 -19.36 1.00 1.97
C LEU A 134 -18.15 1.89 2.19
N GLY A 135 -18.10 2.64 3.30
CA GLY A 135 -16.97 3.51 3.61
C GLY A 135 -15.65 2.75 3.76
N GLU A 136 -15.66 1.60 4.45
CA GLU A 136 -14.49 0.75 4.60
C GLU A 136 -14.05 0.15 3.26
N LEU A 137 -15.00 -0.36 2.47
CA LEU A 137 -14.72 -0.97 1.17
C LEU A 137 -14.18 0.04 0.15
N TYR A 138 -14.74 1.26 0.11
CA TYR A 138 -14.21 2.34 -0.74
C TYR A 138 -12.79 2.75 -0.31
N PHE A 139 -12.52 2.81 0.99
CA PHE A 139 -11.16 3.07 1.48
C PHE A 139 -10.17 1.99 1.01
N LEU A 140 -10.52 0.71 1.15
CA LEU A 140 -9.66 -0.41 0.76
C LEU A 140 -9.45 -0.46 -0.76
N ARG A 141 -10.50 -0.23 -1.55
CA ARG A 141 -10.40 -0.15 -3.01
C ARG A 141 -9.52 1.02 -3.46
N ALA A 142 -9.67 2.17 -2.84
CA ALA A 142 -8.83 3.34 -3.08
C ALA A 142 -7.36 3.06 -2.74
N LEU A 143 -7.07 2.40 -1.62
CA LEU A 143 -5.71 2.02 -1.22
C LEU A 143 -5.09 1.06 -2.23
N GLY A 144 -5.85 0.07 -2.71
CA GLY A 144 -5.38 -0.87 -3.74
C GLY A 144 -4.99 -0.18 -5.05
N HIS A 145 -5.88 0.67 -5.59
CA HIS A 145 -5.58 1.43 -6.81
C HIS A 145 -4.43 2.44 -6.60
N PHE A 146 -4.34 3.07 -5.41
CA PHE A 146 -3.25 3.99 -5.08
C PHE A 146 -1.89 3.27 -5.09
N ASN A 147 -1.81 2.09 -4.51
CA ASN A 147 -0.58 1.31 -4.47
C ASN A 147 -0.16 0.83 -5.87
N LEU A 148 -1.13 0.42 -6.69
CA LEU A 148 -0.87 0.02 -8.09
C LEU A 148 -0.36 1.20 -8.94
N VAL A 149 -1.06 2.33 -8.93
CA VAL A 149 -0.70 3.47 -9.80
C VAL A 149 0.68 4.02 -9.48
N ASN A 150 1.10 3.96 -8.21
CA ASN A 150 2.41 4.46 -7.79
C ASN A 150 3.58 3.56 -8.24
N TYR A 151 3.39 2.24 -8.33
CA TYR A 151 4.40 1.36 -8.90
C TYR A 151 4.36 1.32 -10.42
N PHE A 152 3.16 1.20 -11.00
CA PHE A 152 2.98 0.80 -12.40
C PHE A 152 2.58 1.95 -13.35
N GLY A 153 2.26 3.12 -12.83
CA GLY A 153 1.73 4.22 -13.63
C GLY A 153 0.28 3.98 -14.07
N ALA A 154 0.00 4.04 -15.36
CA ALA A 154 -1.33 3.72 -15.89
C ALA A 154 -1.70 2.26 -15.58
N ILE A 155 -2.93 2.03 -15.13
CA ILE A 155 -3.45 0.72 -14.69
C ILE A 155 -4.94 0.59 -15.02
N PRO A 156 -5.50 -0.61 -15.17
CA PRO A 156 -6.95 -0.80 -15.28
C PRO A 156 -7.70 -0.34 -14.02
N ILE A 157 -8.69 0.54 -14.18
CA ILE A 157 -9.62 0.91 -13.12
C ILE A 157 -10.68 -0.17 -12.99
N LYS A 158 -10.65 -0.96 -11.90
CA LYS A 158 -11.63 -1.99 -11.61
C LYS A 158 -12.57 -1.55 -10.50
N ILE A 159 -13.82 -1.21 -10.84
CA ILE A 159 -14.85 -0.75 -9.89
C ILE A 159 -16.08 -1.68 -9.83
N GLU A 160 -16.07 -2.74 -10.63
CA GLU A 160 -17.10 -3.76 -10.67
C GLU A 160 -16.49 -5.15 -10.38
N PRO A 161 -17.29 -6.09 -9.85
CA PRO A 161 -16.86 -7.47 -9.68
C PRO A 161 -16.44 -8.11 -11.00
N THR A 162 -15.42 -8.94 -10.98
CA THR A 162 -15.11 -9.85 -12.09
C THR A 162 -16.06 -11.02 -12.06
N VAL A 163 -16.83 -11.21 -13.12
CA VAL A 163 -17.84 -12.30 -13.24
C VAL A 163 -17.47 -13.22 -14.41
N GLY A 164 -17.09 -14.45 -14.10
CA GLY A 164 -16.67 -15.43 -15.10
C GLY A 164 -15.50 -14.92 -15.93
N VAL A 165 -15.62 -14.99 -17.25
CA VAL A 165 -14.61 -14.49 -18.21
C VAL A 165 -14.92 -13.09 -18.74
N SER A 166 -15.98 -12.45 -18.27
CA SER A 166 -16.33 -11.09 -18.67
C SER A 166 -15.45 -10.07 -17.91
N ASN A 167 -15.12 -8.97 -18.58
CA ASN A 167 -14.30 -7.87 -18.02
C ASN A 167 -12.87 -8.27 -17.62
N LEU A 168 -12.34 -9.38 -18.15
CA LEU A 168 -10.92 -9.75 -17.96
C LEU A 168 -10.02 -8.84 -18.80
N ASP A 169 -10.39 -8.63 -20.06
CA ASP A 169 -9.64 -7.81 -21.01
C ASP A 169 -9.91 -6.32 -20.77
N ALA A 170 -9.14 -5.70 -19.91
CA ALA A 170 -9.22 -4.26 -19.64
C ALA A 170 -7.90 -3.58 -20.04
N GLY A 171 -8.01 -2.42 -20.70
CA GLY A 171 -6.87 -1.56 -20.99
C GLY A 171 -6.39 -0.83 -19.74
N ARG A 172 -5.26 -0.15 -19.87
CA ARG A 172 -4.69 0.69 -18.80
C ARG A 172 -5.27 2.09 -18.89
N ASP A 173 -5.91 2.54 -17.83
CA ASP A 173 -6.42 3.91 -17.72
C ASP A 173 -5.28 4.88 -17.37
N PRO A 174 -5.31 6.12 -17.91
CA PRO A 174 -4.31 7.14 -17.60
C PRO A 174 -4.23 7.47 -16.10
N VAL A 175 -3.03 7.79 -15.60
CA VAL A 175 -2.75 8.08 -14.18
C VAL A 175 -3.72 9.11 -13.57
N ASN A 176 -4.06 10.17 -14.32
CA ASN A 176 -5.00 11.20 -13.86
C ASN A 176 -6.43 10.66 -13.66
N GLU A 177 -6.86 9.70 -14.47
CA GLU A 177 -8.18 9.07 -14.32
C GLU A 177 -8.18 8.10 -13.13
N VAL A 178 -7.10 7.34 -12.94
CA VAL A 178 -6.90 6.50 -11.75
C VAL A 178 -6.93 7.37 -10.48
N TYR A 179 -6.21 8.49 -10.45
CA TYR A 179 -6.24 9.42 -9.31
C TYR A 179 -7.64 10.01 -9.08
N ALA A 180 -8.40 10.31 -10.14
CA ALA A 180 -9.78 10.79 -10.02
C ALA A 180 -10.69 9.72 -9.38
N GLN A 181 -10.55 8.45 -9.77
CA GLN A 181 -11.31 7.34 -9.18
C GLN A 181 -10.95 7.13 -7.70
N ILE A 182 -9.65 7.12 -7.35
CA ILE A 182 -9.18 7.02 -5.96
C ILE A 182 -9.77 8.17 -5.11
N ARG A 183 -9.71 9.39 -5.63
CA ARG A 183 -10.30 10.58 -4.98
C ARG A 183 -11.79 10.41 -4.73
N SER A 184 -12.52 9.91 -5.72
CA SER A 184 -13.98 9.65 -5.60
C SER A 184 -14.28 8.68 -4.47
N ASP A 185 -13.55 7.56 -4.42
CA ASP A 185 -13.71 6.56 -3.37
C ASP A 185 -13.37 7.12 -1.98
N LEU A 186 -12.27 7.88 -1.84
CA LEU A 186 -11.87 8.47 -0.56
C LEU A 186 -12.82 9.56 -0.06
N VAL A 187 -13.41 10.34 -0.96
CA VAL A 187 -14.45 11.31 -0.61
C VAL A 187 -15.68 10.60 -0.07
N LEU A 188 -16.14 9.50 -0.71
CA LEU A 188 -17.24 8.69 -0.23
C LEU A 188 -16.89 8.01 1.10
N ALA A 189 -15.70 7.42 1.22
CA ALA A 189 -15.22 6.82 2.47
C ALA A 189 -15.23 7.83 3.62
N SER A 190 -14.67 9.02 3.42
CA SER A 190 -14.64 10.07 4.46
C SER A 190 -16.02 10.58 4.88
N LYS A 191 -17.01 10.49 3.97
CA LYS A 191 -18.41 10.85 4.26
C LYS A 191 -19.13 9.77 5.07
N TYR A 192 -18.86 8.50 4.78
CA TYR A 192 -19.59 7.38 5.35
C TYR A 192 -18.98 6.84 6.65
N LEU A 193 -17.67 6.96 6.82
CA LEU A 193 -16.96 6.48 7.98
C LEU A 193 -17.13 7.40 9.19
N GLN A 194 -17.08 6.80 10.39
CA GLN A 194 -17.09 7.52 11.64
C GLN A 194 -15.71 8.13 11.92
N ALA A 195 -15.71 9.20 12.73
CA ALA A 195 -14.49 9.89 13.12
C ALA A 195 -13.57 9.01 14.00
N SER A 196 -14.15 8.18 14.85
CA SER A 196 -13.42 7.27 15.73
C SER A 196 -13.83 5.83 15.50
N VAL A 197 -12.87 4.93 15.61
CA VAL A 197 -13.04 3.47 15.50
C VAL A 197 -12.47 2.80 16.76
N SER A 198 -12.91 1.59 17.06
CA SER A 198 -12.45 0.83 18.23
C SER A 198 -11.01 0.34 18.11
N THR A 199 -10.54 0.10 16.90
CA THR A 199 -9.18 -0.36 16.59
C THR A 199 -8.59 0.43 15.43
N LYS A 200 -7.28 0.57 15.38
CA LYS A 200 -6.58 1.24 14.27
C LYS A 200 -6.49 0.36 13.00
N THR A 201 -6.88 -0.90 13.13
CA THR A 201 -6.92 -1.87 12.02
C THR A 201 -8.18 -1.77 11.16
N ARG A 202 -9.11 -0.86 11.51
CA ARG A 202 -10.31 -0.54 10.71
C ARG A 202 -10.24 0.91 10.23
N ALA A 203 -10.67 1.14 8.99
CA ALA A 203 -10.67 2.47 8.42
C ALA A 203 -11.62 3.42 9.17
N SER A 204 -11.12 4.62 9.48
CA SER A 204 -11.89 5.72 10.04
C SER A 204 -12.04 6.84 9.00
N LYS A 205 -12.91 7.82 9.29
CA LYS A 205 -12.98 9.07 8.53
C LYS A 205 -11.60 9.71 8.36
N TYR A 206 -10.80 9.70 9.40
CA TYR A 206 -9.47 10.34 9.37
C TYR A 206 -8.44 9.49 8.65
N ALA A 207 -8.58 8.16 8.59
CA ALA A 207 -7.80 7.31 7.70
C ALA A 207 -8.07 7.65 6.23
N ALA A 208 -9.35 7.83 5.85
CA ALA A 208 -9.71 8.25 4.50
C ALA A 208 -9.19 9.66 4.16
N LEU A 209 -9.26 10.62 5.09
CA LEU A 209 -8.72 11.96 4.90
C LEU A 209 -7.18 11.97 4.84
N ALA A 210 -6.50 11.13 5.60
CA ALA A 210 -5.05 10.98 5.56
C ALA A 210 -4.57 10.42 4.21
N LEU A 211 -5.24 9.37 3.71
CA LEU A 211 -4.94 8.83 2.38
C LEU A 211 -5.29 9.84 1.26
N LEU A 212 -6.34 10.63 1.43
CA LEU A 212 -6.69 11.71 0.50
C LEU A 212 -5.64 12.84 0.52
N ALA A 213 -5.05 13.15 1.69
CA ALA A 213 -3.93 14.09 1.79
C ALA A 213 -2.70 13.57 1.03
N ARG A 214 -2.34 12.30 1.21
CA ARG A 214 -1.24 11.62 0.49
C ARG A 214 -1.51 11.63 -1.03
N LEU A 215 -2.70 11.21 -1.48
CA LEU A 215 -3.09 11.26 -2.89
C LEU A 215 -2.96 12.66 -3.47
N SER A 216 -3.42 13.67 -2.73
CA SER A 216 -3.40 15.07 -3.18
C SER A 216 -1.97 15.58 -3.31
N LEU A 217 -1.08 15.22 -2.39
CA LEU A 217 0.36 15.51 -2.50
C LEU A 217 0.96 14.87 -3.76
N TYR A 218 0.66 13.59 -4.00
CA TYR A 218 1.18 12.83 -5.15
C TYR A 218 0.66 13.34 -6.49
N SER A 219 -0.56 13.86 -6.52
CA SER A 219 -1.16 14.46 -7.72
C SER A 219 -0.83 15.94 -7.91
N GLY A 220 -0.03 16.56 -7.03
CA GLY A 220 0.32 17.98 -7.10
C GLY A 220 -0.79 18.94 -6.67
N ASP A 221 -1.90 18.44 -6.09
CA ASP A 221 -2.96 19.28 -5.53
C ASP A 221 -2.59 19.72 -4.10
N TYR A 222 -1.58 20.59 -4.02
CA TYR A 222 -1.01 21.04 -2.75
C TYR A 222 -2.03 21.74 -1.84
N ALA A 223 -3.01 22.44 -2.42
CA ALA A 223 -4.04 23.09 -1.62
C ALA A 223 -4.90 22.07 -0.86
N MET A 224 -5.33 21.02 -1.54
CA MET A 224 -6.10 19.93 -0.92
C MET A 224 -5.22 19.08 0.02
N ALA A 225 -3.98 18.79 -0.35
CA ALA A 225 -3.03 18.04 0.51
C ALA A 225 -2.88 18.73 1.87
N ARG A 226 -2.61 20.05 1.85
CA ARG A 226 -2.53 20.87 3.08
C ARG A 226 -3.83 20.83 3.89
N GLU A 227 -4.98 21.05 3.23
CA GLU A 227 -6.29 21.11 3.91
C GLU A 227 -6.62 19.78 4.60
N LYS A 228 -6.40 18.64 3.92
CA LYS A 228 -6.76 17.33 4.48
C LYS A 228 -5.78 16.90 5.57
N ALA A 229 -4.48 17.15 5.40
CA ALA A 229 -3.48 16.92 6.45
C ALA A 229 -3.77 17.77 7.69
N ASP A 230 -4.05 19.07 7.53
CA ASP A 230 -4.44 19.97 8.62
C ASP A 230 -5.70 19.50 9.36
N SER A 231 -6.69 18.99 8.61
CA SER A 231 -7.91 18.43 9.19
C SER A 231 -7.63 17.20 10.07
N VAL A 232 -6.73 16.30 9.63
CA VAL A 232 -6.34 15.12 10.41
C VAL A 232 -5.57 15.54 11.66
N ILE A 233 -4.62 16.47 11.54
CA ILE A 233 -3.82 16.97 12.67
C ILE A 233 -4.72 17.61 13.75
N LYS A 234 -5.67 18.44 13.33
CA LYS A 234 -6.51 19.21 14.27
C LYS A 234 -7.63 18.41 14.91
N TYR A 235 -8.23 17.50 14.14
CA TYR A 235 -9.50 16.88 14.53
C TYR A 235 -9.45 15.36 14.63
N GLY A 236 -8.33 14.72 14.22
CA GLY A 236 -8.19 13.26 14.24
C GLY A 236 -7.99 12.65 15.61
N GLY A 237 -7.56 13.45 16.60
CA GLY A 237 -7.31 12.99 17.97
C GLY A 237 -6.03 12.16 18.11
N TYR A 238 -5.11 12.25 17.14
CA TYR A 238 -3.80 11.61 17.19
C TYR A 238 -2.76 12.53 17.81
N THR A 239 -1.70 11.97 18.37
CA THR A 239 -0.60 12.75 18.97
C THR A 239 0.75 12.14 18.61
N LEU A 240 1.75 12.98 18.36
CA LEU A 240 3.14 12.53 18.27
C LEU A 240 3.60 12.10 19.67
N PRO A 241 4.06 10.85 19.87
CA PRO A 241 4.63 10.44 21.15
C PRO A 241 5.93 11.20 21.44
N GLY A 242 6.27 11.32 22.73
CA GLY A 242 7.49 12.04 23.15
C GLY A 242 8.78 11.36 22.68
N ASN A 243 8.76 10.02 22.54
CA ASN A 243 9.88 9.23 22.04
C ASN A 243 9.48 8.56 20.73
N TYR A 244 10.41 8.53 19.76
CA TYR A 244 10.18 7.84 18.50
C TYR A 244 9.94 6.34 18.68
N ALA A 245 10.61 5.71 19.64
CA ALA A 245 10.46 4.29 19.93
C ALA A 245 9.01 3.89 20.26
N ASP A 246 8.24 4.79 20.90
CA ASP A 246 6.85 4.52 21.28
C ASP A 246 5.90 4.34 20.09
N VAL A 247 6.33 4.73 18.88
CA VAL A 247 5.55 4.52 17.64
C VAL A 247 5.45 3.03 17.30
N PHE A 248 6.53 2.26 17.56
CA PHE A 248 6.66 0.84 17.20
C PHE A 248 6.68 -0.10 18.41
N ALA A 249 6.52 0.43 19.63
CA ALA A 249 6.60 -0.37 20.85
C ALA A 249 5.36 -1.27 21.06
N SER A 250 4.25 -0.92 20.45
CA SER A 250 2.99 -1.68 20.50
C SER A 250 2.07 -1.26 19.38
N ASP A 251 1.16 -2.15 18.98
CA ASP A 251 0.12 -1.87 18.02
C ASP A 251 -0.80 -0.73 18.48
N GLY A 252 -1.37 0.01 17.53
CA GLY A 252 -2.31 1.09 17.79
C GLY A 252 -1.72 2.28 18.53
N SER A 253 -0.44 2.61 18.32
CA SER A 253 0.23 3.73 18.97
C SER A 253 -0.59 5.04 18.86
N ALA A 254 -0.30 6.04 19.71
CA ALA A 254 -1.00 7.33 19.71
C ALA A 254 -0.90 8.08 18.37
N GLU A 255 0.13 7.79 17.60
CA GLU A 255 0.40 8.37 16.29
C GLU A 255 -0.29 7.62 15.14
N THR A 256 -0.58 6.34 15.31
CA THR A 256 -1.15 5.47 14.26
C THR A 256 -2.55 5.92 13.86
N ILE A 257 -2.75 6.16 12.57
CA ILE A 257 -4.05 6.49 11.96
C ILE A 257 -4.72 5.24 11.40
N PHE A 258 -3.93 4.42 10.69
CA PHE A 258 -4.37 3.14 10.16
C PHE A 258 -3.18 2.18 10.07
N GLU A 259 -3.39 0.96 10.51
CA GLU A 259 -2.43 -0.15 10.45
C GLU A 259 -3.12 -1.43 9.99
N ILE A 260 -2.33 -2.36 9.46
CA ILE A 260 -2.80 -3.69 9.07
C ILE A 260 -2.48 -4.65 10.20
N ASP A 261 -3.52 -5.37 10.64
CA ASP A 261 -3.46 -6.39 11.68
C ASP A 261 -2.65 -7.60 11.20
N PHE A 262 -1.69 -8.05 12.00
CA PHE A 262 -0.97 -9.29 11.78
C PHE A 262 -0.98 -10.13 13.06
N THR A 263 -1.04 -11.44 12.90
CA THR A 263 -1.07 -12.38 13.99
C THR A 263 -0.09 -13.53 13.71
N GLU A 264 0.15 -14.40 14.70
CA GLU A 264 0.98 -15.59 14.49
C GLU A 264 0.44 -16.52 13.39
N LEU A 265 -0.89 -16.51 13.15
CA LEU A 265 -1.53 -17.31 12.11
C LEU A 265 -1.43 -16.62 10.72
N ASP A 266 -1.59 -15.31 10.69
CA ASP A 266 -1.51 -14.49 9.49
C ASP A 266 -0.30 -13.54 9.65
N ARG A 267 0.90 -14.10 9.57
CA ARG A 267 2.14 -13.42 9.91
C ARG A 267 2.72 -12.62 8.74
N ASN A 268 3.28 -11.46 9.03
CA ASN A 268 4.20 -10.81 8.12
C ASN A 268 5.58 -11.49 8.16
N ARG A 269 6.41 -11.23 7.15
CA ARG A 269 7.78 -11.76 7.06
C ARG A 269 8.83 -10.66 6.88
N ILE A 270 8.58 -9.47 7.39
CA ILE A 270 9.49 -8.34 7.21
C ILE A 270 10.77 -8.60 8.00
N ALA A 271 10.66 -8.93 9.30
CA ALA A 271 11.82 -9.29 10.11
C ALA A 271 12.62 -10.46 9.52
N GLU A 272 11.92 -11.51 9.01
CA GLU A 272 12.57 -12.68 8.42
C GLU A 272 13.50 -12.30 7.24
N TYR A 273 13.10 -11.34 6.40
CA TYR A 273 13.87 -10.96 5.22
C TYR A 273 14.98 -9.94 5.52
N ASN A 274 14.84 -9.17 6.59
CA ASN A 274 15.82 -8.16 7.03
C ASN A 274 16.90 -8.72 7.96
N PHE A 275 16.55 -9.66 8.86
CA PHE A 275 17.43 -10.11 9.92
C PHE A 275 18.56 -10.99 9.40
N PRO A 276 19.77 -10.87 10.00
CA PRO A 276 20.90 -11.74 9.71
C PRO A 276 20.60 -13.23 9.92
N LYS A 277 21.29 -14.08 9.14
CA LYS A 277 21.17 -15.55 9.26
C LYS A 277 21.58 -16.08 10.66
N THR A 278 22.48 -15.39 11.33
CA THR A 278 22.90 -15.64 12.72
C THR A 278 21.77 -15.46 13.74
N LEU A 279 20.81 -14.60 13.42
CA LEU A 279 19.58 -14.38 14.19
C LEU A 279 18.38 -15.19 13.67
N ASN A 280 18.62 -16.18 12.79
CA ASN A 280 17.60 -16.98 12.10
C ASN A 280 16.76 -16.22 11.07
N GLY A 281 17.23 -15.06 10.61
CA GLY A 281 16.67 -14.37 9.45
C GLY A 281 17.19 -14.94 8.13
N ARG A 282 16.73 -14.38 7.02
CA ARG A 282 17.18 -14.74 5.66
C ARG A 282 18.24 -13.76 5.12
N ARG A 283 18.22 -12.53 5.58
CA ARG A 283 19.09 -11.44 5.10
C ARG A 283 19.03 -11.29 3.57
N GLU A 284 17.81 -11.17 3.03
CA GLU A 284 17.62 -10.88 1.60
C GLU A 284 17.78 -9.37 1.31
N VAL A 285 17.66 -8.54 2.34
CA VAL A 285 17.93 -7.10 2.28
C VAL A 285 18.67 -6.63 3.54
N GLU A 286 19.35 -5.50 3.41
CA GLU A 286 20.00 -4.80 4.53
C GLU A 286 19.86 -3.28 4.37
N PRO A 287 19.92 -2.48 5.47
CA PRO A 287 19.94 -1.03 5.37
C PRO A 287 21.11 -0.54 4.51
N ASP A 288 20.80 0.33 3.54
CA ASP A 288 21.84 0.91 2.69
C ASP A 288 22.79 1.81 3.51
N ALA A 289 24.07 1.82 3.15
CA ALA A 289 25.10 2.61 3.83
C ALA A 289 24.79 4.11 3.77
N SER A 290 24.15 4.58 2.69
CA SER A 290 23.76 5.98 2.55
C SER A 290 22.64 6.35 3.53
N LEU A 291 21.67 5.46 3.78
CA LEU A 291 20.66 5.68 4.81
C LEU A 291 21.28 5.69 6.21
N ILE A 292 22.18 4.74 6.51
CA ILE A 292 22.87 4.71 7.81
C ILE A 292 23.61 6.03 8.10
N SER A 293 24.17 6.64 7.04
CA SER A 293 24.88 7.90 7.09
C SER A 293 23.98 9.14 7.06
N ALA A 294 22.73 8.99 6.63
CA ALA A 294 21.77 10.08 6.54
C ALA A 294 21.21 10.53 7.90
N TYR A 295 21.27 9.68 8.91
CA TYR A 295 20.89 10.06 10.27
C TYR A 295 21.92 11.02 10.87
N GLU A 296 21.45 12.16 11.37
CA GLU A 296 22.28 13.15 12.06
C GLU A 296 22.84 12.58 13.38
N ALA A 297 23.92 13.19 13.87
CA ALA A 297 24.46 12.81 15.17
C ALA A 297 23.42 13.11 16.27
N GLY A 298 23.09 12.11 17.08
CA GLY A 298 22.07 12.22 18.12
C GLY A 298 20.65 11.92 17.68
N ASP A 299 20.41 11.62 16.39
CA ASP A 299 19.07 11.24 15.90
C ASP A 299 18.61 9.91 16.51
N GLU A 300 17.64 9.98 17.44
CA GLU A 300 17.12 8.80 18.15
C GLU A 300 16.42 7.80 17.23
N ARG A 301 15.94 8.23 16.06
CA ARG A 301 15.29 7.37 15.07
C ARG A 301 16.20 6.27 14.55
N LYS A 302 17.52 6.55 14.50
CA LYS A 302 18.51 5.58 14.03
C LYS A 302 18.50 4.30 14.86
N ALA A 303 18.47 4.43 16.19
CA ALA A 303 18.52 3.30 17.11
C ALA A 303 17.26 2.43 17.06
N VAL A 304 16.12 3.01 16.68
CA VAL A 304 14.85 2.29 16.49
C VAL A 304 14.80 1.61 15.13
N SER A 305 15.27 2.31 14.10
CA SER A 305 15.14 1.84 12.71
C SER A 305 16.19 0.80 12.33
N ILE A 306 17.41 0.88 12.90
CA ILE A 306 18.56 0.06 12.51
C ILE A 306 19.17 -0.58 13.73
N ALA A 307 19.31 -1.91 13.70
CA ALA A 307 20.05 -2.68 14.68
C ALA A 307 21.24 -3.39 14.03
N TYR A 308 22.10 -3.96 14.86
CA TYR A 308 23.36 -4.59 14.42
C TYR A 308 23.56 -5.96 15.07
N ASP A 309 24.02 -6.90 14.26
CA ASP A 309 24.61 -8.16 14.74
C ASP A 309 26.07 -8.24 14.29
N GLY A 310 26.98 -7.91 15.20
CA GLY A 310 28.36 -7.65 14.85
C GLY A 310 28.50 -6.47 13.89
N ALA A 311 28.98 -6.72 12.66
CA ALA A 311 29.08 -5.71 11.61
C ALA A 311 27.87 -5.64 10.68
N LEU A 312 26.91 -6.56 10.83
CA LEU A 312 25.75 -6.66 9.95
C LEU A 312 24.62 -5.76 10.46
N ALA A 313 24.31 -4.71 9.71
CA ALA A 313 23.13 -3.88 9.95
C ALA A 313 21.85 -4.57 9.46
N TYR A 314 20.73 -4.35 10.16
CA TYR A 314 19.42 -4.81 9.71
C TYR A 314 18.31 -3.85 10.13
N ALA A 315 17.23 -3.81 9.34
CA ALA A 315 16.06 -3.00 9.66
C ALA A 315 15.31 -3.60 10.87
N ASN A 316 14.90 -2.74 11.83
CA ASN A 316 14.43 -3.17 13.14
C ASN A 316 13.08 -2.57 13.57
N LYS A 317 12.41 -1.76 12.72
CA LYS A 317 11.10 -1.20 13.07
C LYS A 317 10.03 -2.27 13.29
N TYR A 318 10.01 -3.28 12.42
CA TYR A 318 9.16 -4.46 12.52
C TYR A 318 10.08 -5.63 12.84
N ASN A 319 10.05 -6.12 14.06
CA ASN A 319 11.12 -6.97 14.58
C ASN A 319 10.67 -8.27 15.23
N ASP A 320 9.39 -8.61 15.20
CA ASP A 320 8.91 -9.91 15.69
C ASP A 320 9.23 -11.02 14.68
N LEU A 321 10.50 -11.44 14.67
CA LEU A 321 10.96 -12.54 13.84
C LEU A 321 10.26 -13.88 14.19
N SER A 322 9.88 -14.07 15.44
CA SER A 322 9.34 -15.34 15.95
C SER A 322 7.92 -15.60 15.47
N LYS A 323 7.04 -14.61 15.60
CA LYS A 323 5.62 -14.71 15.27
C LYS A 323 5.26 -13.94 14.00
N GLY A 324 5.98 -12.84 13.70
CA GLY A 324 5.65 -11.93 12.61
C GLY A 324 4.32 -11.22 12.85
N SER A 325 4.02 -10.90 14.11
CA SER A 325 2.75 -10.33 14.55
C SER A 325 2.79 -8.80 14.72
N ASP A 326 3.89 -8.14 14.39
CA ASP A 326 3.95 -6.68 14.33
C ASP A 326 2.92 -6.14 13.33
N ASN A 327 2.01 -5.26 13.74
CA ASN A 327 1.11 -4.58 12.83
C ASN A 327 1.88 -3.62 11.92
N ILE A 328 1.49 -3.56 10.66
CA ILE A 328 2.15 -2.68 9.69
C ILE A 328 1.42 -1.35 9.63
N ILE A 329 2.10 -0.28 10.04
CA ILE A 329 1.56 1.08 10.00
C ILE A 329 1.52 1.56 8.54
N VAL A 330 0.33 1.93 8.05
CA VAL A 330 0.11 2.44 6.69
C VAL A 330 0.01 3.97 6.69
N LEU A 331 -0.66 4.52 7.71
CA LEU A 331 -0.90 5.96 7.85
C LEU A 331 -0.62 6.38 9.30
N ARG A 332 0.20 7.41 9.50
CA ARG A 332 0.51 7.96 10.82
C ARG A 332 0.66 9.48 10.82
N LEU A 333 0.54 10.07 11.99
CA LEU A 333 0.42 11.51 12.16
C LEU A 333 1.66 12.30 11.66
N ALA A 334 2.87 11.77 11.83
CA ALA A 334 4.09 12.43 11.35
C ALA A 334 4.03 12.67 9.82
N GLU A 335 3.42 11.76 9.08
CA GLU A 335 3.23 11.97 7.65
C GLU A 335 2.32 13.17 7.37
N MET A 336 1.28 13.37 8.16
CA MET A 336 0.39 14.52 8.00
C MET A 336 1.11 15.85 8.22
N TYR A 337 2.03 15.93 9.19
CA TYR A 337 2.90 17.09 9.38
C TYR A 337 3.77 17.34 8.16
N LEU A 338 4.44 16.30 7.65
CA LEU A 338 5.36 16.45 6.50
C LEU A 338 4.61 16.67 5.18
N ILE A 339 3.40 16.11 4.99
CA ILE A 339 2.52 16.46 3.86
C ILE A 339 2.10 17.92 3.93
N ARG A 340 1.69 18.41 5.10
CA ARG A 340 1.28 19.80 5.27
C ARG A 340 2.44 20.76 5.02
N ALA A 341 3.62 20.42 5.53
CA ALA A 341 4.84 21.20 5.32
C ALA A 341 5.21 21.28 3.83
N GLU A 342 5.25 20.15 3.14
CA GLU A 342 5.62 20.08 1.73
C GLU A 342 4.59 20.81 0.84
N ALA A 343 3.32 20.59 1.10
CA ALA A 343 2.25 21.26 0.38
C ALA A 343 2.29 22.79 0.57
N GLU A 344 2.53 23.26 1.81
CA GLU A 344 2.67 24.69 2.10
C GLU A 344 3.91 25.30 1.44
N ALA A 345 5.06 24.59 1.46
CA ALA A 345 6.29 25.03 0.80
C ALA A 345 6.14 25.11 -0.73
N SER A 346 5.29 24.26 -1.32
CA SER A 346 5.05 24.19 -2.76
C SER A 346 4.02 25.18 -3.26
N LEU A 347 3.23 25.80 -2.37
CA LEU A 347 2.24 26.81 -2.74
C LEU A 347 2.89 28.20 -2.94
N ALA A 348 2.46 28.93 -3.96
CA ALA A 348 2.90 30.30 -4.19
C ALA A 348 2.54 31.18 -2.96
N GLY A 349 3.56 31.78 -2.35
CA GLY A 349 3.39 32.59 -1.14
C GLY A 349 3.17 31.78 0.14
N GLY A 350 3.55 30.51 0.14
CA GLY A 350 3.47 29.63 1.30
C GLY A 350 4.17 30.20 2.54
N ASN A 351 3.67 29.85 3.71
CA ASN A 351 4.16 30.37 4.98
C ASN A 351 5.38 29.56 5.49
N ILE A 352 6.57 30.08 5.22
CA ILE A 352 7.86 29.49 5.65
C ILE A 352 7.89 29.16 7.15
N THR A 353 7.32 30.03 8.00
CA THR A 353 7.29 29.80 9.44
C THR A 353 6.42 28.59 9.80
N SER A 354 5.31 28.39 9.12
CA SER A 354 4.46 27.20 9.31
C SER A 354 5.17 25.93 8.86
N VAL A 355 5.85 25.97 7.70
CA VAL A 355 6.64 24.84 7.18
C VAL A 355 7.72 24.43 8.17
N ARG A 356 8.49 25.40 8.66
CA ARG A 356 9.54 25.13 9.69
C ARG A 356 8.97 24.57 10.98
N SER A 357 7.79 25.06 11.41
CA SER A 357 7.12 24.54 12.60
C SER A 357 6.78 23.05 12.46
N ASP A 358 6.30 22.62 11.30
CA ASP A 358 5.94 21.22 11.06
C ASP A 358 7.17 20.32 11.00
N ILE A 359 8.22 20.75 10.28
CA ILE A 359 9.51 20.02 10.26
C ILE A 359 10.08 19.90 11.67
N ASN A 360 10.07 21.00 12.43
CA ASN A 360 10.65 21.04 13.78
C ASN A 360 9.85 20.19 14.79
N ALA A 361 8.57 19.97 14.59
CA ALA A 361 7.78 19.06 15.41
C ALA A 361 8.32 17.60 15.29
N ILE A 362 8.69 17.19 14.08
CA ILE A 362 9.27 15.86 13.82
C ILE A 362 10.72 15.79 14.36
N ARG A 363 11.53 16.80 14.08
CA ARG A 363 12.93 16.87 14.53
C ARG A 363 13.05 16.90 16.06
N SER A 364 12.21 17.68 16.73
CA SER A 364 12.22 17.78 18.21
C SER A 364 11.90 16.44 18.87
N ARG A 365 11.00 15.63 18.29
CA ARG A 365 10.72 14.28 18.78
C ARG A 365 11.91 13.31 18.60
N ALA A 366 12.77 13.58 17.62
CA ALA A 366 14.00 12.82 17.34
C ALA A 366 15.23 13.33 18.11
N ASP A 367 15.03 14.22 19.10
CA ASP A 367 16.07 14.91 19.88
C ASP A 367 17.01 15.75 19.01
N LEU A 368 16.50 16.30 17.90
CA LEU A 368 17.27 17.14 16.98
C LEU A 368 16.90 18.62 17.14
N GLY A 369 17.89 19.47 16.91
CA GLY A 369 17.69 20.92 16.82
C GLY A 369 16.80 21.32 15.63
N PRO A 370 16.31 22.57 15.61
CA PRO A 370 15.47 23.06 14.52
C PRO A 370 16.21 23.08 13.19
N THR A 371 15.45 22.92 12.10
CA THR A 371 16.01 23.08 10.74
C THR A 371 16.57 24.49 10.52
N GLY A 372 17.72 24.57 9.84
CA GLY A 372 18.32 25.84 9.41
C GLY A 372 17.82 26.34 8.06
N ALA A 373 16.95 25.60 7.36
CA ALA A 373 16.42 25.97 6.05
C ALA A 373 15.53 27.20 6.12
N ASP A 374 15.75 28.18 5.23
CA ASP A 374 15.09 29.48 5.24
C ASP A 374 14.37 29.82 3.92
N THR A 375 14.65 29.09 2.83
CA THR A 375 13.97 29.25 1.54
C THR A 375 13.05 28.08 1.24
N ALA A 376 12.10 28.23 0.32
CA ALA A 376 11.20 27.15 -0.08
C ALA A 376 11.96 25.92 -0.61
N ASP A 377 12.98 26.14 -1.46
CA ASP A 377 13.80 25.06 -2.04
C ASP A 377 14.61 24.32 -0.95
N GLU A 378 15.23 25.05 -0.02
CA GLU A 378 15.93 24.44 1.10
C GLU A 378 14.98 23.64 2.01
N LEU A 379 13.76 24.15 2.25
CA LEU A 379 12.74 23.48 3.05
C LEU A 379 12.24 22.21 2.36
N LEU A 380 12.06 22.21 1.04
CA LEU A 380 11.68 21.00 0.29
C LEU A 380 12.76 19.92 0.41
N LEU A 381 14.05 20.28 0.34
CA LEU A 381 15.14 19.34 0.57
C LEU A 381 15.22 18.87 2.03
N ALA A 382 14.95 19.74 2.99
CA ALA A 382 14.86 19.36 4.40
C ALA A 382 13.71 18.39 4.65
N ILE A 383 12.55 18.62 4.01
CA ILE A 383 11.40 17.70 4.08
C ILE A 383 11.74 16.36 3.43
N GLU A 384 12.40 16.33 2.27
CA GLU A 384 12.87 15.08 1.65
C GLU A 384 13.76 14.29 2.61
N GLN A 385 14.72 14.96 3.27
CA GLN A 385 15.59 14.34 4.24
C GLN A 385 14.84 13.82 5.47
N GLU A 386 13.94 14.63 6.05
CA GLU A 386 13.13 14.19 7.19
C GLU A 386 12.24 13.02 6.82
N ARG A 387 11.57 13.05 5.66
CA ARG A 387 10.74 11.93 5.18
C ARG A 387 11.57 10.65 5.02
N ARG A 388 12.79 10.75 4.49
CA ARG A 388 13.69 9.60 4.30
C ARG A 388 14.00 8.90 5.61
N VAL A 389 14.47 9.63 6.63
CA VAL A 389 14.90 9.04 7.91
C VAL A 389 13.71 8.70 8.82
N GLU A 390 12.62 9.46 8.74
CA GLU A 390 11.40 9.24 9.49
C GLU A 390 10.67 7.97 9.03
N PHE A 391 10.49 7.80 7.71
CA PHE A 391 9.72 6.71 7.13
C PHE A 391 10.57 5.57 6.54
N ALA A 392 11.87 5.48 6.87
CA ALA A 392 12.69 4.36 6.46
C ALA A 392 12.00 3.03 6.83
N PHE A 393 11.91 2.13 5.87
CA PHE A 393 11.29 0.79 5.98
C PHE A 393 9.75 0.79 6.17
N GLU A 394 9.09 1.92 5.84
CA GLU A 394 7.62 2.03 5.89
C GLU A 394 6.98 2.16 4.49
N GLY A 395 7.74 1.98 3.43
CA GLY A 395 7.16 1.94 2.09
C GLY A 395 6.98 3.29 1.41
N HIS A 396 7.85 4.28 1.67
CA HIS A 396 7.69 5.64 1.16
C HIS A 396 8.76 6.09 0.16
N ARG A 397 10.02 5.67 0.33
CA ARG A 397 11.17 6.33 -0.28
C ARG A 397 11.15 6.35 -1.81
N TRP A 398 10.88 5.21 -2.46
CA TRP A 398 10.78 5.14 -3.93
C TRP A 398 9.74 6.13 -4.48
N PHE A 399 8.56 6.11 -3.89
CA PHE A 399 7.47 6.96 -4.34
C PHE A 399 7.77 8.45 -4.12
N ASP A 400 8.45 8.81 -3.03
CA ASP A 400 8.89 10.18 -2.79
C ASP A 400 9.88 10.65 -3.86
N LEU A 401 10.87 9.83 -4.20
CA LEU A 401 11.87 10.16 -5.23
C LEU A 401 11.24 10.27 -6.63
N VAL A 402 10.31 9.38 -6.95
CA VAL A 402 9.63 9.38 -8.27
C VAL A 402 8.72 10.59 -8.42
N ARG A 403 7.83 10.86 -7.45
CA ARG A 403 6.86 11.98 -7.54
C ARG A 403 7.52 13.36 -7.51
N THR A 404 8.68 13.49 -6.86
CA THR A 404 9.44 14.75 -6.83
C THR A 404 10.42 14.90 -7.99
N GLY A 405 10.52 13.89 -8.86
CA GLY A 405 11.46 13.88 -9.99
C GLY A 405 12.94 13.72 -9.58
N ARG A 406 13.19 13.29 -8.34
CA ARG A 406 14.55 13.20 -7.75
C ARG A 406 15.23 11.85 -7.97
N ALA A 407 14.49 10.85 -8.50
CA ALA A 407 15.02 9.49 -8.64
C ALA A 407 16.36 9.43 -9.40
N SER A 408 16.47 10.09 -10.55
CA SER A 408 17.72 10.12 -11.33
C SER A 408 18.86 10.92 -10.70
N ASP A 409 18.55 11.85 -9.79
CA ASP A 409 19.58 12.63 -9.10
C ASP A 409 20.17 11.87 -7.93
N VAL A 410 19.38 11.00 -7.32
CA VAL A 410 19.73 10.29 -6.07
C VAL A 410 20.20 8.86 -6.35
N LEU A 411 19.57 8.17 -7.32
CA LEU A 411 19.80 6.75 -7.60
C LEU A 411 20.72 6.57 -8.81
N PRO A 412 21.94 6.06 -8.64
CA PRO A 412 22.91 5.96 -9.73
C PRO A 412 22.49 5.01 -10.84
N ASN A 413 21.64 4.04 -10.55
CA ASN A 413 21.14 3.04 -11.50
C ASN A 413 19.91 3.54 -12.29
N VAL A 414 19.26 4.63 -11.86
CA VAL A 414 18.14 5.27 -12.58
C VAL A 414 18.70 6.30 -13.56
N THR A 415 19.06 5.82 -14.73
CA THR A 415 19.67 6.67 -15.79
C THR A 415 18.66 7.13 -16.85
N ARG A 416 17.45 6.60 -16.83
CA ARG A 416 16.35 6.91 -17.77
C ARG A 416 15.05 7.12 -17.02
N ALA A 417 14.26 8.09 -17.44
CA ALA A 417 12.94 8.36 -16.87
C ALA A 417 11.99 7.14 -16.92
N THR A 418 12.19 6.23 -17.89
CA THR A 418 11.40 5.01 -18.02
C THR A 418 11.63 4.01 -16.87
N GLN A 419 12.74 4.13 -16.12
CA GLN A 419 13.04 3.26 -14.99
C GLN A 419 12.32 3.68 -13.69
N THR A 420 11.52 4.75 -13.71
CA THR A 420 10.75 5.21 -12.53
C THR A 420 9.41 4.49 -12.34
N LEU A 421 9.05 3.60 -13.25
CA LEU A 421 7.89 2.72 -13.14
C LEU A 421 8.34 1.27 -13.15
N PHE A 422 7.62 0.42 -12.45
CA PHE A 422 7.79 -1.02 -12.50
C PHE A 422 7.19 -1.58 -13.81
N PRO A 423 7.72 -2.68 -14.35
CA PRO A 423 7.13 -3.33 -15.51
C PRO A 423 5.73 -3.86 -15.20
N ILE A 424 4.82 -3.79 -16.17
CA ILE A 424 3.57 -4.54 -16.10
C ILE A 424 3.94 -6.03 -16.17
N PRO A 425 3.41 -6.89 -15.31
CA PRO A 425 3.74 -8.31 -15.32
C PRO A 425 3.57 -8.96 -16.70
N ALA A 426 4.50 -9.79 -17.11
CA ALA A 426 4.49 -10.43 -18.43
C ALA A 426 3.20 -11.22 -18.68
N ASP A 427 2.69 -11.91 -17.66
CA ASP A 427 1.44 -12.68 -17.77
C ASP A 427 0.23 -11.80 -18.08
N GLU A 428 0.17 -10.58 -17.52
CA GLU A 428 -0.90 -9.62 -17.83
C GLU A 428 -0.84 -9.18 -19.30
N ILE A 429 0.34 -8.90 -19.82
CA ILE A 429 0.53 -8.54 -21.24
C ILE A 429 0.17 -9.70 -22.18
N LEU A 430 0.52 -10.94 -21.79
CA LEU A 430 0.34 -12.13 -22.63
C LEU A 430 -1.11 -12.65 -22.65
N THR A 431 -1.83 -12.49 -21.55
CA THR A 431 -3.18 -13.08 -21.38
C THR A 431 -4.31 -12.09 -21.63
N ASN A 432 -4.05 -10.80 -21.55
CA ASN A 432 -5.04 -9.74 -21.74
C ASN A 432 -5.12 -9.39 -23.25
N ASN A 433 -6.32 -9.45 -23.82
CA ASN A 433 -6.52 -9.19 -25.26
C ASN A 433 -6.83 -7.70 -25.56
N SER A 434 -6.82 -6.82 -24.56
CA SER A 434 -7.01 -5.39 -24.81
C SER A 434 -5.80 -4.79 -25.53
N PRO A 435 -5.97 -4.07 -26.65
CA PRO A 435 -4.88 -3.39 -27.33
C PRO A 435 -4.24 -2.26 -26.50
N GLU A 436 -4.88 -1.86 -25.41
CA GLU A 436 -4.41 -0.81 -24.49
C GLU A 436 -3.62 -1.40 -23.30
N MET A 437 -3.54 -2.74 -23.17
CA MET A 437 -2.69 -3.40 -22.19
C MET A 437 -1.27 -3.51 -22.76
N ILE A 438 -0.57 -2.39 -22.77
CA ILE A 438 0.81 -2.29 -23.29
C ILE A 438 1.81 -2.18 -22.15
N GLN A 439 3.04 -2.64 -22.38
CA GLN A 439 4.12 -2.56 -21.40
C GLN A 439 4.54 -1.11 -21.12
N ASN A 440 5.08 -0.85 -19.93
CA ASN A 440 5.75 0.41 -19.62
C ASN A 440 6.98 0.59 -20.51
N PRO A 441 7.27 1.81 -20.98
CA PRO A 441 8.43 2.05 -21.85
C PRO A 441 9.74 1.63 -21.17
N GLY A 442 10.55 0.86 -21.87
CA GLY A 442 11.88 0.43 -21.39
C GLY A 442 11.96 -1.03 -20.94
N TYR A 443 10.82 -1.75 -20.95
CA TYR A 443 10.70 -3.17 -20.62
C TYR A 443 10.26 -4.01 -21.80
#